data_ca8110f392e8fe3149a4d025db004d4c
#
_entry.id   ca8110f392e8fe3149a4d025db004d4c
#
_cell.length_a   1.000
_cell.length_b   1.000
_cell.length_c   1.000
_cell.angle_alpha   90.00
_cell.angle_beta   90.00
_cell.angle_gamma   90.00
#
_symmetry.space_group_name_H-M   'P 1'
#
loop_
_entity.id
_entity.type
_entity.pdbx_description
1 polymer ?
#
loop_
_entity_poly.entity_id
_entity_poly.type
_entity_poly.pdbx_seq_one_letter_code
_entity_poly.pdbx_strand_id
1 'polypeptide(L)'
;VSNAVDASQKIKTLSSIGEAKGDLGELRIDVVLDAKEKTLSIIDRGVGMTSEEVDKYINQVAFSGAEEFMDKYKDANIIGHFGLGFYSAFMVSGKVDIYSKSHKDAPGVFWSCDGSTEYELYEVDYSARGTKIVLHINEESTEFLEAQRVKSILDRFCKFLPVAIYFTDANAEKKEAKSEAEEDAKASDAGVKGQEVEKPINNTNPLWIRKPADL
;
A
#
# COMPACT_ATOMS: atom_id res chain seq x y z
N VAL A 1 5.98 1.97 -1.47
CA VAL A 1 5.85 1.39 -0.13
C VAL A 1 6.16 2.42 0.96
N SER A 2 7.28 3.19 0.90
CA SER A 2 7.64 4.16 1.94
C SER A 2 6.52 5.18 2.22
N ASN A 3 5.89 5.75 1.18
CA ASN A 3 4.76 6.66 1.35
C ASN A 3 3.55 5.99 2.05
N ALA A 4 3.33 4.70 1.82
CA ALA A 4 2.29 3.92 2.48
C ALA A 4 2.59 3.72 3.98
N VAL A 5 3.87 3.53 4.34
CA VAL A 5 4.32 3.51 5.73
C VAL A 5 4.08 4.87 6.38
N ASP A 6 4.47 5.96 5.72
CA ASP A 6 4.28 7.31 6.23
C ASP A 6 2.79 7.65 6.42
N ALA A 7 1.93 7.26 5.48
CA ALA A 7 0.48 7.42 5.58
C ALA A 7 -0.09 6.68 6.80
N SER A 8 0.43 5.47 7.07
CA SER A 8 0.04 4.67 8.23
C SER A 8 0.55 5.28 9.55
N GLN A 9 1.76 5.83 9.57
CA GLN A 9 2.29 6.53 10.74
C GLN A 9 1.53 7.84 11.02
N LYS A 10 1.20 8.60 9.97
CA LYS A 10 0.41 9.82 10.07
C LYS A 10 -0.94 9.56 10.75
N ILE A 11 -1.71 8.56 10.28
CA ILE A 11 -3.02 8.28 10.89
C ILE A 11 -2.89 7.79 12.34
N LYS A 12 -1.85 7.02 12.66
CA LYS A 12 -1.56 6.59 14.02
C LYS A 12 -1.29 7.78 14.95
N THR A 13 -0.50 8.74 14.49
CA THR A 13 -0.21 9.97 15.23
C THR A 13 -1.49 10.79 15.44
N LEU A 14 -2.28 11.01 14.38
CA LEU A 14 -3.54 11.75 14.47
C LEU A 14 -4.53 11.09 15.42
N SER A 15 -4.60 9.77 15.45
CA SER A 15 -5.45 9.02 16.39
C SER A 15 -4.98 9.18 17.84
N SER A 16 -3.66 9.12 18.08
CA SER A 16 -3.10 9.25 19.42
C SER A 16 -3.36 10.61 20.09
N ILE A 17 -3.52 11.67 19.29
CA ILE A 17 -3.83 13.02 19.76
C ILE A 17 -5.33 13.37 19.65
N GLY A 18 -6.17 12.41 19.20
CA GLY A 18 -7.62 12.58 19.09
C GLY A 18 -8.10 13.37 17.87
N GLU A 19 -7.22 13.69 16.91
CA GLU A 19 -7.59 14.36 15.65
C GLU A 19 -8.20 13.39 14.63
N ALA A 20 -7.89 12.09 14.68
CA ALA A 20 -8.58 11.04 13.94
C ALA A 20 -9.48 10.23 14.87
N LYS A 21 -10.78 10.16 14.56
CA LYS A 21 -11.78 9.47 15.37
C LYS A 21 -12.09 8.09 14.82
N GLY A 22 -12.52 7.18 15.71
CA GLY A 22 -12.95 5.84 15.37
C GLY A 22 -11.84 4.80 15.44
N ASP A 23 -12.19 3.55 15.16
CA ASP A 23 -11.24 2.44 15.11
C ASP A 23 -10.41 2.53 13.82
N LEU A 24 -9.10 2.49 13.96
CA LEU A 24 -8.19 2.47 12.82
C LEU A 24 -8.16 1.12 12.11
N GLY A 25 -8.59 0.06 12.79
CA GLY A 25 -8.39 -1.31 12.32
C GLY A 25 -6.91 -1.67 12.24
N GLU A 26 -6.61 -2.75 11.54
CA GLU A 26 -5.23 -3.17 11.29
C GLU A 26 -4.55 -2.24 10.28
N LEU A 27 -3.47 -1.58 10.71
CA LEU A 27 -2.62 -0.78 9.83
C LEU A 27 -1.59 -1.70 9.16
N ARG A 28 -1.85 -2.05 7.92
CA ARG A 28 -0.98 -2.91 7.10
C ARG A 28 -0.87 -2.37 5.67
N ILE A 29 0.11 -2.86 4.96
CA ILE A 29 0.33 -2.57 3.54
C ILE A 29 0.20 -3.88 2.78
N ASP A 30 -0.68 -3.90 1.79
CA ASP A 30 -0.86 -5.03 0.90
C ASP A 30 -0.20 -4.70 -0.45
N VAL A 31 0.71 -5.56 -0.91
CA VAL A 31 1.33 -5.51 -2.23
C VAL A 31 0.76 -6.65 -3.06
N VAL A 32 -0.02 -6.32 -4.07
CA VAL A 32 -0.74 -7.30 -4.89
C VAL A 32 -0.22 -7.28 -6.32
N LEU A 33 0.30 -8.41 -6.76
CA LEU A 33 0.74 -8.62 -8.14
C LEU A 33 -0.37 -9.34 -8.93
N ASP A 34 -0.79 -8.76 -10.05
CA ASP A 34 -1.58 -9.45 -11.06
C ASP A 34 -0.83 -9.46 -12.40
N ALA A 35 -0.10 -10.55 -12.66
CA ALA A 35 0.71 -10.69 -13.86
C ALA A 35 -0.14 -10.78 -15.15
N LYS A 36 -1.42 -11.18 -15.06
CA LYS A 36 -2.33 -11.25 -16.21
C LYS A 36 -2.79 -9.87 -16.64
N GLU A 37 -3.16 -9.05 -15.66
CA GLU A 37 -3.56 -7.65 -15.87
C GLU A 37 -2.35 -6.72 -16.00
N LYS A 38 -1.11 -7.27 -15.87
CA LYS A 38 0.16 -6.53 -15.87
C LYS A 38 0.17 -5.40 -14.82
N THR A 39 -0.40 -5.64 -13.64
CA THR A 39 -0.48 -4.64 -12.59
C THR A 39 0.24 -5.03 -11.31
N LEU A 40 0.84 -4.04 -10.65
CA LEU A 40 1.36 -4.12 -9.29
C LEU A 40 0.65 -3.07 -8.44
N SER A 41 -0.12 -3.51 -7.46
CA SER A 41 -0.88 -2.61 -6.58
C SER A 41 -0.22 -2.50 -5.21
N ILE A 42 -0.15 -1.29 -4.66
CA ILE A 42 0.24 -1.01 -3.28
C ILE A 42 -0.94 -0.39 -2.57
N ILE A 43 -1.41 -1.02 -1.50
CA ILE A 43 -2.62 -0.63 -0.78
C ILE A 43 -2.24 -0.38 0.67
N ASP A 44 -2.48 0.84 1.17
CA ASP A 44 -2.36 1.18 2.58
C ASP A 44 -3.72 1.49 3.20
N ARG A 45 -3.76 1.46 4.53
CA ARG A 45 -4.91 1.85 5.35
C ARG A 45 -4.60 3.09 6.17
N GLY A 46 -3.73 3.95 5.62
CA GLY A 46 -3.25 5.15 6.26
C GLY A 46 -4.25 6.31 6.27
N VAL A 47 -3.71 7.52 6.29
CA VAL A 47 -4.50 8.76 6.37
C VAL A 47 -5.37 9.01 5.14
N GLY A 48 -5.02 8.47 3.97
CA GLY A 48 -5.65 8.77 2.69
C GLY A 48 -5.52 10.23 2.27
N MET A 49 -6.15 10.59 1.17
CA MET A 49 -6.12 11.95 0.61
C MET A 49 -7.51 12.40 0.15
N THR A 50 -7.79 13.70 0.27
CA THR A 50 -8.93 14.35 -0.40
C THR A 50 -8.56 14.72 -1.83
N SER A 51 -9.52 15.19 -2.63
CA SER A 51 -9.27 15.65 -3.99
C SER A 51 -8.25 16.79 -4.05
N GLU A 52 -8.36 17.76 -3.14
CA GLU A 52 -7.42 18.87 -3.03
C GLU A 52 -6.02 18.43 -2.62
N GLU A 53 -5.94 17.42 -1.74
CA GLU A 53 -4.66 16.84 -1.31
C GLU A 53 -4.00 16.07 -2.44
N VAL A 54 -4.76 15.35 -3.26
CA VAL A 54 -4.24 14.68 -4.47
C VAL A 54 -3.72 15.72 -5.45
N ASP A 55 -4.49 16.77 -5.74
CA ASP A 55 -4.04 17.85 -6.63
C ASP A 55 -2.76 18.51 -6.12
N LYS A 56 -2.68 18.79 -4.83
CA LYS A 56 -1.51 19.43 -4.20
C LYS A 56 -0.27 18.54 -4.15
N TYR A 57 -0.41 17.26 -3.75
CA TYR A 57 0.74 16.41 -3.44
C TYR A 57 1.13 15.45 -4.57
N ILE A 58 0.25 15.22 -5.53
CA ILE A 58 0.49 14.34 -6.67
C ILE A 58 0.77 15.15 -7.93
N ASN A 59 0.02 16.22 -8.21
CA ASN A 59 0.18 16.99 -9.43
C ASN A 59 1.26 18.08 -9.34
N GLN A 60 1.61 18.52 -8.11
CA GLN A 60 2.64 19.55 -7.94
C GLN A 60 3.99 18.91 -7.54
N VAL A 61 4.97 19.02 -8.44
CA VAL A 61 6.31 18.45 -8.24
C VAL A 61 7.00 19.07 -7.03
N ALA A 62 7.66 18.24 -6.22
CA ALA A 62 8.40 18.63 -5.01
C ALA A 62 7.52 19.21 -3.87
N PHE A 63 6.20 19.08 -3.95
CA PHE A 63 5.34 19.35 -2.80
C PHE A 63 5.20 18.08 -1.93
N SER A 64 5.53 18.21 -0.66
CA SER A 64 5.43 17.09 0.30
C SER A 64 4.60 17.50 1.51
N GLY A 65 3.47 16.83 1.72
CA GLY A 65 2.72 16.94 2.98
C GLY A 65 3.47 16.37 4.20
N ALA A 66 4.70 15.86 4.02
CA ALA A 66 5.55 15.39 5.10
C ALA A 66 6.12 16.56 5.92
N GLU A 67 6.60 17.63 5.26
CA GLU A 67 7.15 18.82 5.94
C GLU A 67 6.07 19.51 6.78
N GLU A 68 4.91 19.80 6.19
CA GLU A 68 3.77 20.40 6.92
C GLU A 68 3.33 19.56 8.13
N PHE A 69 3.39 18.22 7.98
CA PHE A 69 3.05 17.30 9.06
C PHE A 69 4.11 17.28 10.17
N MET A 70 5.40 17.28 9.84
CA MET A 70 6.48 17.30 10.82
C MET A 70 6.56 18.63 11.56
N ASP A 71 6.28 19.74 10.90
CA ASP A 71 6.23 21.07 11.53
C ASP A 71 5.12 21.14 12.59
N LYS A 72 3.98 20.51 12.29
CA LYS A 72 2.84 20.45 13.21
C LYS A 72 3.03 19.40 14.32
N TYR A 73 3.68 18.26 14.00
CA TYR A 73 3.83 17.10 14.89
C TYR A 73 5.30 16.67 14.97
N LYS A 74 6.06 17.32 15.86
CA LYS A 74 7.54 17.21 15.95
C LYS A 74 8.09 15.80 16.22
N ASP A 75 7.29 14.89 16.75
CA ASP A 75 7.68 13.52 17.08
C ASP A 75 7.31 12.49 16.00
N ALA A 76 6.83 12.94 14.84
CA ALA A 76 6.42 12.04 13.77
C ALA A 76 7.64 11.51 12.99
N ASN A 77 7.85 10.20 13.02
CA ASN A 77 8.87 9.51 12.22
C ASN A 77 8.35 9.33 10.78
N ILE A 78 8.63 10.29 9.90
CA ILE A 78 8.29 10.28 8.48
C ILE A 78 9.54 9.95 7.67
N ILE A 79 9.44 9.05 6.68
CA ILE A 79 10.55 8.60 5.83
C ILE A 79 10.73 9.51 4.63
N GLY A 80 9.63 9.94 3.98
CA GLY A 80 9.65 10.74 2.76
C GLY A 80 9.72 12.23 3.04
N HIS A 81 10.75 12.90 2.53
CA HIS A 81 10.97 14.34 2.76
C HIS A 81 10.87 15.20 1.50
N PHE A 82 11.07 14.63 0.31
CA PHE A 82 11.33 15.43 -0.90
C PHE A 82 10.14 15.58 -1.86
N GLY A 83 9.01 14.90 -1.63
CA GLY A 83 7.85 14.95 -2.54
C GLY A 83 8.10 14.38 -3.95
N LEU A 84 9.21 13.66 -4.17
CA LEU A 84 9.59 13.13 -5.49
C LEU A 84 9.41 11.61 -5.63
N GLY A 85 9.24 10.90 -4.51
CA GLY A 85 9.23 9.44 -4.49
C GLY A 85 8.09 8.80 -5.31
N PHE A 86 6.96 9.49 -5.41
CA PHE A 86 5.82 9.02 -6.18
C PHE A 86 6.14 8.92 -7.69
N TYR A 87 6.86 9.88 -8.23
CA TYR A 87 7.15 9.94 -9.68
C TYR A 87 8.04 8.78 -10.17
N SER A 88 8.75 8.09 -9.25
CA SER A 88 9.49 6.88 -9.61
C SER A 88 8.58 5.75 -10.12
N ALA A 89 7.28 5.81 -9.87
CA ALA A 89 6.29 4.88 -10.40
C ALA A 89 6.30 4.85 -11.93
N PHE A 90 6.46 6.01 -12.58
CA PHE A 90 6.50 6.13 -14.04
C PHE A 90 7.78 5.57 -14.69
N MET A 91 8.79 5.24 -13.89
CA MET A 91 9.99 4.54 -14.42
C MET A 91 9.70 3.10 -14.82
N VAL A 92 8.66 2.49 -14.23
CA VAL A 92 8.32 1.07 -14.41
C VAL A 92 6.91 0.85 -14.93
N SER A 93 6.10 1.90 -15.01
CA SER A 93 4.70 1.81 -15.45
C SER A 93 4.40 2.81 -16.56
N GLY A 94 3.57 2.39 -17.52
CA GLY A 94 3.04 3.27 -18.57
C GLY A 94 1.80 4.05 -18.12
N LYS A 95 1.21 3.67 -17.00
CA LYS A 95 0.04 4.34 -16.41
C LYS A 95 0.02 4.08 -14.91
N VAL A 96 -0.43 5.06 -14.14
CA VAL A 96 -0.63 4.95 -12.68
C VAL A 96 -2.03 5.40 -12.34
N ASP A 97 -2.76 4.54 -11.60
CA ASP A 97 -4.06 4.88 -11.05
C ASP A 97 -3.95 4.98 -9.51
N ILE A 98 -4.62 5.96 -8.92
CA ILE A 98 -4.74 6.15 -7.48
C ILE A 98 -6.20 6.16 -7.08
N TYR A 99 -6.55 5.33 -6.11
CA TYR A 99 -7.81 5.40 -5.38
C TYR A 99 -7.49 5.81 -3.96
N SER A 100 -8.14 6.84 -3.44
CA SER A 100 -7.89 7.30 -2.08
C SER A 100 -9.15 7.71 -1.35
N LYS A 101 -9.19 7.44 -0.05
CA LYS A 101 -10.23 7.90 0.88
C LYS A 101 -9.56 8.49 2.09
N SER A 102 -9.73 9.78 2.28
CA SER A 102 -9.21 10.49 3.44
C SER A 102 -9.88 10.01 4.73
N HIS A 103 -9.13 10.10 5.86
CA HIS A 103 -9.71 9.99 7.21
C HIS A 103 -10.68 11.12 7.53
N LYS A 104 -10.64 12.21 6.75
CA LYS A 104 -11.57 13.33 6.84
C LYS A 104 -12.91 12.93 6.23
N ASP A 105 -13.97 13.68 6.58
CA ASP A 105 -15.28 13.53 5.96
C ASP A 105 -15.27 14.15 4.55
N ALA A 106 -14.81 13.36 3.58
CA ALA A 106 -14.71 13.74 2.17
C ALA A 106 -15.02 12.50 1.31
N PRO A 107 -15.49 12.64 0.06
CA PRO A 107 -15.71 11.52 -0.85
C PRO A 107 -14.41 10.78 -1.16
N GLY A 108 -14.53 9.56 -1.69
CA GLY A 108 -13.42 8.84 -2.30
C GLY A 108 -12.99 9.53 -3.58
N VAL A 109 -11.72 9.38 -3.94
CA VAL A 109 -11.09 10.06 -5.07
C VAL A 109 -10.41 9.05 -5.97
N PHE A 110 -10.54 9.22 -7.27
CA PHE A 110 -9.77 8.56 -8.31
C PHE A 110 -8.89 9.57 -9.03
N TRP A 111 -7.64 9.20 -9.25
CA TRP A 111 -6.67 9.93 -10.07
C TRP A 111 -5.98 8.95 -11.00
N SER A 112 -5.70 9.39 -12.23
CA SER A 112 -5.01 8.58 -13.24
C SER A 112 -4.14 9.44 -14.14
N CYS A 113 -2.95 8.95 -14.48
CA CYS A 113 -2.03 9.59 -15.42
C CYS A 113 -1.19 8.53 -16.13
N ASP A 114 -0.89 8.77 -17.39
CA ASP A 114 -0.02 7.95 -18.24
C ASP A 114 1.42 8.49 -18.34
N GLY A 115 1.78 9.44 -17.48
CA GLY A 115 3.08 10.11 -17.50
C GLY A 115 3.13 11.33 -18.42
N SER A 116 2.03 11.66 -19.12
CA SER A 116 1.88 12.92 -19.85
C SER A 116 1.61 14.10 -18.90
N THR A 117 1.36 15.27 -19.46
CA THR A 117 0.96 16.47 -18.68
C THR A 117 -0.53 16.48 -18.32
N GLU A 118 -1.29 15.53 -18.86
CA GLU A 118 -2.72 15.40 -18.62
C GLU A 118 -2.99 14.32 -17.56
N TYR A 119 -3.98 14.53 -16.73
CA TYR A 119 -4.44 13.57 -15.73
C TYR A 119 -5.96 13.62 -15.57
N GLU A 120 -6.53 12.53 -15.10
CA GLU A 120 -7.93 12.47 -14.68
C GLU A 120 -8.00 12.57 -13.17
N LEU A 121 -8.95 13.36 -12.64
CA LEU A 121 -9.22 13.49 -11.21
C LEU A 121 -10.71 13.67 -10.99
N TYR A 122 -11.35 12.75 -10.28
CA TYR A 122 -12.79 12.84 -9.98
C TYR A 122 -13.15 12.03 -8.72
N GLU A 123 -14.32 12.34 -8.16
CA GLU A 123 -14.86 11.64 -7.01
C GLU A 123 -15.40 10.25 -7.40
N VAL A 124 -15.19 9.27 -6.53
CA VAL A 124 -15.64 7.89 -6.72
C VAL A 124 -16.23 7.31 -5.43
N ASP A 125 -17.06 6.29 -5.57
CA ASP A 125 -17.52 5.49 -4.43
C ASP A 125 -16.40 4.52 -3.98
N TYR A 126 -15.46 5.08 -3.23
CA TYR A 126 -14.37 4.33 -2.59
C TYR A 126 -14.42 4.59 -1.09
N SER A 127 -14.84 3.59 -0.32
CA SER A 127 -15.19 3.74 1.10
C SER A 127 -14.07 3.37 2.06
N ALA A 128 -13.09 2.56 1.64
CA ALA A 128 -12.00 2.12 2.50
C ALA A 128 -10.99 3.26 2.71
N ARG A 129 -10.80 3.69 3.98
CA ARG A 129 -9.77 4.67 4.32
C ARG A 129 -8.38 4.18 3.90
N GLY A 130 -7.58 5.07 3.33
CA GLY A 130 -6.22 4.81 2.87
C GLY A 130 -6.05 5.10 1.39
N THR A 131 -5.00 4.55 0.81
CA THR A 131 -4.67 4.78 -0.60
C THR A 131 -4.31 3.46 -1.28
N LYS A 132 -4.87 3.24 -2.47
CA LYS A 132 -4.48 2.18 -3.39
C LYS A 132 -3.83 2.81 -4.61
N ILE A 133 -2.58 2.46 -4.87
CA ILE A 133 -1.85 2.82 -6.08
C ILE A 133 -1.75 1.59 -6.96
N VAL A 134 -2.14 1.71 -8.22
CA VAL A 134 -2.05 0.65 -9.23
C VAL A 134 -1.05 1.08 -10.29
N LEU A 135 0.03 0.33 -10.42
CA LEU A 135 1.05 0.49 -11.45
C LEU A 135 0.72 -0.44 -12.62
N HIS A 136 0.45 0.11 -13.79
CA HIS A 136 0.33 -0.66 -15.03
C HIS A 136 1.72 -0.82 -15.63
N ILE A 137 2.33 -1.98 -15.38
CA ILE A 137 3.73 -2.25 -15.71
C ILE A 137 3.95 -2.18 -17.23
N ASN A 138 4.94 -1.39 -17.64
CA ASN A 138 5.31 -1.23 -19.03
C ASN A 138 6.08 -2.45 -19.57
N GLU A 139 6.26 -2.52 -20.89
CA GLU A 139 6.88 -3.67 -21.55
C GLU A 139 8.38 -3.81 -21.25
N GLU A 140 9.06 -2.72 -20.91
CA GLU A 140 10.48 -2.72 -20.57
C GLU A 140 10.73 -3.19 -19.11
N SER A 141 9.69 -3.21 -18.28
CA SER A 141 9.77 -3.48 -16.84
C SER A 141 9.08 -4.79 -16.44
N THR A 142 8.93 -5.74 -17.37
CA THR A 142 8.23 -7.02 -17.14
C THR A 142 8.83 -7.87 -16.03
N GLU A 143 10.07 -7.62 -15.60
CA GLU A 143 10.69 -8.28 -14.44
C GLU A 143 9.87 -8.06 -13.14
N PHE A 144 9.14 -6.95 -13.04
CA PHE A 144 8.27 -6.65 -11.89
C PHE A 144 6.92 -7.40 -11.93
N LEU A 145 6.66 -8.17 -13.00
CA LEU A 145 5.54 -9.11 -13.07
C LEU A 145 5.91 -10.51 -12.55
N GLU A 146 7.17 -10.71 -12.14
CA GLU A 146 7.63 -11.94 -11.53
C GLU A 146 7.51 -11.87 -10.00
N ALA A 147 6.70 -12.77 -9.40
CA ALA A 147 6.45 -12.77 -7.96
C ALA A 147 7.74 -12.87 -7.12
N GLN A 148 8.70 -13.69 -7.56
CA GLN A 148 10.00 -13.85 -6.87
C GLN A 148 10.82 -12.56 -6.91
N ARG A 149 10.77 -11.82 -8.02
CA ARG A 149 11.46 -10.55 -8.17
C ARG A 149 10.91 -9.50 -7.20
N VAL A 150 9.58 -9.37 -7.15
CA VAL A 150 8.92 -8.42 -6.24
C VAL A 150 9.18 -8.79 -4.77
N LYS A 151 9.04 -10.07 -4.40
CA LYS A 151 9.36 -10.54 -3.04
C LYS A 151 10.79 -10.22 -2.64
N SER A 152 11.77 -10.48 -3.52
CA SER A 152 13.19 -10.18 -3.28
C SER A 152 13.44 -8.69 -3.02
N ILE A 153 12.77 -7.81 -3.76
CA ILE A 153 12.86 -6.36 -3.58
C ILE A 153 12.26 -5.95 -2.23
N LEU A 154 11.09 -6.46 -1.90
CA LEU A 154 10.42 -6.17 -0.63
C LEU A 154 11.27 -6.66 0.56
N ASP A 155 11.79 -7.88 0.52
CA ASP A 155 12.66 -8.41 1.58
C ASP A 155 13.93 -7.58 1.74
N ARG A 156 14.55 -7.16 0.65
CA ARG A 156 15.80 -6.39 0.69
C ARG A 156 15.62 -4.97 1.22
N PHE A 157 14.58 -4.26 0.77
CA PHE A 157 14.43 -2.82 1.02
C PHE A 157 13.40 -2.48 2.08
N CYS A 158 12.46 -3.40 2.39
CA CYS A 158 11.37 -3.15 3.32
C CYS A 158 11.48 -3.94 4.61
N LYS A 159 12.53 -4.75 4.78
CA LYS A 159 12.70 -5.74 5.86
C LYS A 159 12.41 -5.24 7.27
N PHE A 160 12.70 -3.99 7.57
CA PHE A 160 12.58 -3.41 8.91
C PHE A 160 11.64 -2.20 8.96
N LEU A 161 10.78 -2.05 7.98
CA LEU A 161 9.76 -1.00 8.02
C LEU A 161 8.76 -1.27 9.15
N PRO A 162 8.24 -0.21 9.82
CA PRO A 162 7.48 -0.35 11.06
C PRO A 162 6.00 -0.72 10.85
N VAL A 163 5.56 -0.92 9.61
CA VAL A 163 4.20 -1.35 9.25
C VAL A 163 4.28 -2.69 8.56
N ALA A 164 3.40 -3.63 8.93
CA ALA A 164 3.37 -4.97 8.33
C ALA A 164 3.07 -4.91 6.84
N ILE A 165 3.87 -5.63 6.04
CA ILE A 165 3.76 -5.68 4.58
C ILE A 165 3.45 -7.10 4.17
N TYR A 166 2.36 -7.28 3.45
CA TYR A 166 1.91 -8.55 2.90
C TYR A 166 2.06 -8.54 1.38
N PHE A 167 2.40 -9.69 0.82
CA PHE A 167 2.50 -9.85 -0.62
C PHE A 167 1.58 -10.96 -1.09
N THR A 168 0.75 -10.66 -2.07
CA THR A 168 -0.19 -11.56 -2.71
C THR A 168 0.09 -11.66 -4.20
N ASP A 169 0.17 -12.87 -4.75
CA ASP A 169 0.10 -13.13 -6.18
C ASP A 169 -1.32 -13.56 -6.54
N ALA A 170 -2.11 -12.63 -7.09
CA ALA A 170 -3.52 -12.85 -7.43
C ALA A 170 -3.74 -13.99 -8.45
N ASN A 171 -2.70 -14.39 -9.18
CA ASN A 171 -2.79 -15.48 -10.15
C ASN A 171 -2.47 -16.85 -9.54
N ALA A 172 -1.66 -16.91 -8.48
CA ALA A 172 -1.39 -18.12 -7.73
C ALA A 172 -2.62 -18.54 -6.92
N GLU A 173 -3.23 -17.62 -6.18
CA GLU A 173 -4.43 -17.87 -5.39
C GLU A 173 -5.62 -18.36 -6.24
N LYS A 174 -5.81 -17.79 -7.45
CA LYS A 174 -6.84 -18.24 -8.38
C LYS A 174 -6.60 -19.67 -8.91
N LYS A 175 -5.35 -20.14 -8.92
CA LYS A 175 -5.01 -21.52 -9.32
C LYS A 175 -5.29 -22.50 -8.18
N GLU A 176 -4.96 -22.15 -6.95
CA GLU A 176 -5.23 -22.97 -5.77
C GLU A 176 -6.73 -23.11 -5.52
N ALA A 177 -7.49 -22.02 -5.57
CA ALA A 177 -8.95 -22.05 -5.46
C ALA A 177 -9.65 -22.87 -6.57
N LYS A 178 -9.08 -22.91 -7.78
CA LYS A 178 -9.61 -23.77 -8.85
C LYS A 178 -9.23 -25.25 -8.67
N SER A 179 -8.03 -25.54 -8.17
CA SER A 179 -7.61 -26.93 -7.90
C SER A 179 -8.40 -27.51 -6.73
N GLU A 180 -8.66 -26.75 -5.68
CA GLU A 180 -9.52 -27.18 -4.57
C GLU A 180 -10.97 -27.43 -4.99
N ALA A 181 -11.54 -26.58 -5.86
CA ALA A 181 -12.89 -26.77 -6.39
C ALA A 181 -13.00 -28.01 -7.31
N GLU A 182 -11.90 -28.45 -7.95
CA GLU A 182 -11.87 -29.68 -8.77
C GLU A 182 -11.57 -30.94 -7.90
N GLU A 183 -10.89 -30.80 -6.77
CA GLU A 183 -10.63 -31.88 -5.81
C GLU A 183 -11.82 -32.13 -4.88
N ASP A 184 -12.53 -31.10 -4.43
CA ASP A 184 -13.76 -31.24 -3.61
C ASP A 184 -14.91 -31.95 -4.36
N ALA A 185 -14.87 -31.97 -5.68
CA ALA A 185 -15.80 -32.78 -6.47
C ALA A 185 -15.48 -34.30 -6.44
N LYS A 186 -14.37 -34.72 -5.83
CA LYS A 186 -13.90 -36.12 -5.81
C LYS A 186 -13.67 -36.73 -4.44
N ALA A 187 -13.73 -36.00 -3.34
CA ALA A 187 -13.46 -36.53 -2.02
C ALA A 187 -14.40 -35.96 -0.95
N SER A 188 -15.39 -36.73 -0.57
CA SER A 188 -16.07 -36.62 0.72
C SER A 188 -15.26 -37.43 1.73
N ASP A 189 -14.44 -36.81 2.55
CA ASP A 189 -14.21 -37.11 3.98
C ASP A 189 -12.91 -36.45 4.50
N ALA A 190 -13.06 -35.84 5.69
CA ALA A 190 -12.06 -35.55 6.71
C ALA A 190 -10.98 -34.45 6.47
N GLY A 191 -11.02 -33.48 7.34
CA GLY A 191 -9.88 -32.72 7.81
C GLY A 191 -9.96 -31.22 7.61
N VAL A 192 -10.32 -30.51 8.70
CA VAL A 192 -10.14 -29.05 8.84
C VAL A 192 -8.68 -28.71 8.54
N LYS A 193 -8.38 -28.26 7.34
CA LYS A 193 -7.11 -27.59 7.02
C LYS A 193 -7.13 -26.21 7.68
N GLY A 194 -6.22 -25.99 8.61
CA GLY A 194 -6.07 -24.69 9.26
C GLY A 194 -5.77 -23.63 8.20
N GLN A 195 -6.45 -22.48 8.30
CA GLN A 195 -6.15 -21.30 7.52
C GLN A 195 -4.66 -20.97 7.70
N GLU A 196 -3.88 -20.99 6.63
CA GLU A 196 -2.51 -20.49 6.66
C GLU A 196 -2.56 -19.01 7.08
N VAL A 197 -2.03 -18.71 8.26
CA VAL A 197 -1.96 -17.34 8.77
C VAL A 197 -1.00 -16.58 7.85
N GLU A 198 -1.52 -15.64 7.08
CA GLU A 198 -0.71 -14.71 6.29
C GLU A 198 0.40 -14.11 7.17
N LYS A 199 1.65 -14.28 6.75
CA LYS A 199 2.81 -13.73 7.47
C LYS A 199 3.33 -12.50 6.73
N PRO A 200 3.60 -11.39 7.44
CA PRO A 200 4.23 -10.24 6.83
C PRO A 200 5.64 -10.58 6.34
N ILE A 201 6.06 -10.00 5.22
CA ILE A 201 7.40 -10.16 4.65
C ILE A 201 8.45 -9.50 5.54
N ASN A 202 8.11 -8.39 6.19
CA ASN A 202 9.02 -7.61 7.00
C ASN A 202 8.91 -7.93 8.50
N ASN A 203 9.97 -7.58 9.23
CA ASN A 203 10.00 -7.66 10.69
C ASN A 203 9.71 -6.28 11.29
N THR A 204 8.50 -6.08 11.79
CA THR A 204 8.06 -4.81 12.40
C THR A 204 8.57 -4.61 13.82
N ASN A 205 9.16 -5.63 14.46
CA ASN A 205 9.67 -5.56 15.83
C ASN A 205 11.09 -6.17 15.93
N PRO A 206 12.11 -5.58 15.25
CA PRO A 206 13.48 -6.06 15.32
C PRO A 206 14.07 -5.83 16.72
N LEU A 207 15.12 -6.62 17.07
CA LEU A 207 15.70 -6.65 18.41
C LEU A 207 16.10 -5.27 18.96
N TRP A 208 16.58 -4.38 18.11
CA TRP A 208 17.04 -3.04 18.54
C TRP A 208 15.95 -2.03 18.88
N ILE A 209 14.67 -2.34 18.57
CA ILE A 209 13.52 -1.51 18.98
C ILE A 209 12.87 -2.06 20.26
N ARG A 210 13.18 -3.30 20.65
CA ARG A 210 12.59 -3.93 21.84
C ARG A 210 13.13 -3.28 23.11
N LYS A 211 12.24 -3.14 24.09
CA LYS A 211 12.67 -2.73 25.43
C LYS A 211 13.45 -3.89 26.09
N PRO A 212 14.40 -3.61 26.99
CA PRO A 212 15.14 -4.67 27.71
C PRO A 212 14.26 -5.69 28.44
N ALA A 213 13.03 -5.29 28.82
CA ALA A 213 12.04 -6.19 29.44
C ALA A 213 11.37 -7.17 28.46
N ASP A 214 11.52 -6.95 27.14
CA ASP A 214 10.89 -7.77 26.09
C ASP A 214 11.93 -8.68 25.37
N LEU A 215 13.15 -8.71 25.88
CA LEU A 215 14.26 -9.57 25.43
C LEU A 215 14.34 -10.85 26.28
#